data_02fd6c26b368844e5b39c846ceb24268
#
_entry.id   02fd6c26b368844e5b39c846ceb24268
#
_cell.length_a   1.000
_cell.length_b   1.000
_cell.length_c   1.000
_cell.angle_alpha   90.00
_cell.angle_beta   90.00
_cell.angle_gamma   90.00
#
_symmetry.space_group_name_H-M   'P 1'
#
loop_
_entity.id
_entity.type
_entity.pdbx_description
1 polymer ?
#
loop_
_entity_poly.entity_id
_entity_poly.type
_entity_poly.pdbx_seq_one_letter_code
_entity_poly.pdbx_strand_id
1 'polypeptide(L)'
;MLFYVKTSSDGTITESLSGSAVLPGYTAITKEQADTIAASGQCRLVNGVLSLITNPMPAPIDLATAKSVASRKIDDQAEAARLLFLTGGSGQALEYSATQADAQKALAVGGLPAAADYPWLAAEQAALAAVGQQVTINQVAQSVVATMQGWGQVGAEIKRIRRTAKLQIAAAASVADVIAASVVVWPHP
;
A
#
# COMPACT_ATOMS: atom_id res chain seq x y z
N MET A 1 37.06 37.30 -4.24
CA MET A 1 35.91 36.43 -4.56
C MET A 1 34.84 36.70 -3.51
N LEU A 2 33.65 37.07 -3.93
CA LEU A 2 32.52 37.33 -3.03
C LEU A 2 31.67 36.06 -2.95
N PHE A 3 31.09 35.82 -1.79
CA PHE A 3 30.15 34.73 -1.53
C PHE A 3 28.77 35.32 -1.21
N TYR A 4 27.70 34.74 -1.71
CA TYR A 4 26.36 35.22 -1.49
C TYR A 4 25.33 34.12 -1.58
N VAL A 5 24.22 34.31 -0.87
CA VAL A 5 23.13 33.33 -0.79
C VAL A 5 21.78 33.97 -1.12
N LYS A 6 20.90 33.17 -1.62
CA LYS A 6 19.48 33.49 -1.71
C LYS A 6 18.74 32.78 -0.58
N THR A 7 17.81 33.47 0.07
CA THR A 7 17.02 32.92 1.17
C THR A 7 15.52 32.96 0.83
N SER A 8 14.78 32.02 1.35
CA SER A 8 13.32 32.07 1.42
C SER A 8 12.84 33.07 2.47
N SER A 9 11.52 33.29 2.56
CA SER A 9 10.91 34.27 3.46
C SER A 9 11.18 33.97 4.95
N ASP A 10 11.46 32.73 5.31
CA ASP A 10 11.81 32.29 6.66
C ASP A 10 13.33 32.31 6.94
N GLY A 11 14.13 32.79 5.98
CA GLY A 11 15.60 32.86 6.09
C GLY A 11 16.34 31.57 5.69
N THR A 12 15.65 30.51 5.28
CA THR A 12 16.31 29.26 4.82
C THR A 12 17.08 29.51 3.54
N ILE A 13 18.34 29.07 3.48
CA ILE A 13 19.18 29.23 2.30
C ILE A 13 18.72 28.24 1.22
N THR A 14 18.33 28.79 0.07
CA THR A 14 17.86 28.01 -1.08
C THR A 14 18.93 27.87 -2.15
N GLU A 15 19.90 28.79 -2.20
CA GLU A 15 20.95 28.81 -3.19
C GLU A 15 22.19 29.51 -2.62
N SER A 16 23.38 29.02 -2.94
CA SER A 16 24.66 29.66 -2.62
C SER A 16 25.54 29.77 -3.84
N LEU A 17 26.11 30.94 -4.07
CA LEU A 17 26.95 31.23 -5.24
C LEU A 17 28.21 31.98 -4.81
N SER A 18 29.21 31.97 -5.71
CA SER A 18 30.40 32.81 -5.57
C SER A 18 30.68 33.51 -6.92
N GLY A 19 31.20 34.74 -6.85
CA GLY A 19 31.46 35.51 -8.04
C GLY A 19 32.22 36.81 -7.75
N SER A 20 32.31 37.64 -8.75
CA SER A 20 32.97 39.01 -8.66
C SER A 20 32.04 40.10 -8.18
N ALA A 21 30.71 39.88 -8.26
CA ALA A 21 29.70 40.85 -7.82
C ALA A 21 28.51 40.13 -7.21
N VAL A 22 27.82 40.77 -6.26
CA VAL A 22 26.57 40.26 -5.65
C VAL A 22 25.43 40.48 -6.63
N LEU A 23 24.66 39.43 -6.86
CA LEU A 23 23.50 39.48 -7.77
C LEU A 23 22.28 40.10 -7.05
N PRO A 24 21.35 40.75 -7.81
CA PRO A 24 20.11 41.22 -7.23
C PRO A 24 19.31 40.08 -6.55
N GLY A 25 18.81 40.34 -5.34
CA GLY A 25 18.06 39.33 -4.58
C GLY A 25 18.90 38.32 -3.78
N TYR A 26 20.23 38.50 -3.77
CA TYR A 26 21.15 37.72 -2.96
C TYR A 26 21.74 38.55 -1.82
N THR A 27 22.05 37.91 -0.72
CA THR A 27 22.71 38.49 0.45
C THR A 27 24.17 38.06 0.50
N ALA A 28 25.09 39.02 0.64
CA ALA A 28 26.52 38.73 0.81
C ALA A 28 26.79 38.00 2.12
N ILE A 29 27.68 37.02 2.10
CA ILE A 29 28.12 36.24 3.25
C ILE A 29 29.65 36.19 3.31
N THR A 30 30.20 35.84 4.47
CA THR A 30 31.63 35.64 4.64
C THR A 30 32.07 34.30 4.03
N LYS A 31 33.37 34.17 3.75
CA LYS A 31 33.94 32.88 3.30
C LYS A 31 33.69 31.77 4.31
N GLU A 32 33.84 32.07 5.62
CA GLU A 32 33.61 31.12 6.70
C GLU A 32 32.14 30.61 6.72
N GLN A 33 31.19 31.53 6.52
CA GLN A 33 29.77 31.16 6.35
C GLN A 33 29.54 30.29 5.14
N ALA A 34 30.17 30.61 4.00
CA ALA A 34 30.06 29.79 2.79
C ALA A 34 30.63 28.38 3.00
N ASP A 35 31.77 28.25 3.64
CA ASP A 35 32.38 26.97 3.97
C ASP A 35 31.48 26.15 4.93
N THR A 36 30.84 26.82 5.91
CA THR A 36 29.87 26.17 6.81
C THR A 36 28.65 25.65 6.08
N ILE A 37 28.09 26.44 5.14
CA ILE A 37 26.94 26.02 4.30
C ILE A 37 27.30 24.80 3.47
N ALA A 38 28.48 24.83 2.85
CA ALA A 38 28.96 23.71 2.02
C ALA A 38 29.16 22.41 2.83
N ALA A 39 29.55 22.53 4.11
CA ALA A 39 29.80 21.38 4.97
C ALA A 39 28.52 20.80 5.60
N SER A 40 27.49 21.61 5.84
CA SER A 40 26.34 21.23 6.68
C SER A 40 25.01 21.02 5.94
N GLY A 41 24.92 21.40 4.69
CA GLY A 41 23.78 21.11 3.80
C GLY A 41 22.55 22.00 3.96
N GLN A 42 22.05 22.25 5.17
CA GLN A 42 20.89 23.12 5.40
C GLN A 42 21.17 24.16 6.49
N CYS A 43 21.10 25.43 6.10
CA CYS A 43 21.35 26.55 6.96
C CYS A 43 20.27 27.61 6.82
N ARG A 44 20.08 28.42 7.86
CA ARG A 44 19.26 29.61 7.87
C ARG A 44 20.14 30.83 8.14
N LEU A 45 19.93 31.86 7.34
CA LEU A 45 20.58 33.17 7.55
C LEU A 45 19.52 34.20 7.95
N VAL A 46 19.55 34.66 9.21
CA VAL A 46 18.62 35.66 9.73
C VAL A 46 19.44 36.80 10.34
N ASN A 47 19.21 38.02 9.88
CA ASN A 47 19.95 39.23 10.34
C ASN A 47 21.49 39.08 10.29
N GLY A 48 21.99 38.37 9.27
CA GLY A 48 23.43 38.11 9.09
C GLY A 48 24.01 37.00 9.98
N VAL A 49 23.20 36.36 10.82
CA VAL A 49 23.61 35.25 11.66
C VAL A 49 23.26 33.94 10.96
N LEU A 50 24.27 33.12 10.68
CA LEU A 50 24.11 31.78 10.13
C LEU A 50 23.82 30.78 11.25
N SER A 51 22.75 30.05 11.13
CA SER A 51 22.42 28.95 12.03
C SER A 51 22.17 27.68 11.22
N LEU A 52 22.65 26.53 11.73
CA LEU A 52 22.32 25.22 11.17
C LEU A 52 20.84 24.94 11.41
N ILE A 53 20.15 24.50 10.37
CA ILE A 53 18.83 23.91 10.55
C ILE A 53 19.07 22.49 11.07
N THR A 54 19.17 22.37 12.38
CA THR A 54 19.06 21.07 13.02
C THR A 54 17.61 20.65 12.92
N ASN A 55 17.30 19.89 11.88
CA ASN A 55 16.04 19.16 11.89
C ASN A 55 16.11 18.25 13.13
N PRO A 56 15.25 18.40 14.12
CA PRO A 56 15.28 17.48 15.25
C PRO A 56 15.12 16.08 14.65
N MET A 57 16.11 15.23 14.90
CA MET A 57 16.02 13.83 14.52
C MET A 57 14.68 13.33 15.06
N PRO A 58 13.78 12.78 14.20
CA PRO A 58 12.49 12.31 14.68
C PRO A 58 12.71 11.48 15.93
N ALA A 59 11.95 11.76 16.98
CA ALA A 59 12.06 11.00 18.22
C ALA A 59 11.99 9.51 17.90
N PRO A 60 12.83 8.66 18.50
CA PRO A 60 12.79 7.24 18.27
C PRO A 60 11.36 6.74 18.47
N ILE A 61 10.81 6.05 17.47
CA ILE A 61 9.46 5.47 17.58
C ILE A 61 9.51 4.45 18.72
N ASP A 62 8.63 4.60 19.71
CA ASP A 62 8.50 3.61 20.77
C ASP A 62 8.00 2.27 20.23
N LEU A 63 8.28 1.19 20.95
CA LEU A 63 7.97 -0.18 20.52
C LEU A 63 6.47 -0.40 20.31
N ALA A 64 5.61 0.19 21.13
CA ALA A 64 4.16 0.02 21.02
C ALA A 64 3.62 0.68 19.76
N THR A 65 4.07 1.89 19.45
CA THR A 65 3.76 2.61 18.21
C THR A 65 4.28 1.83 16.99
N ALA A 66 5.52 1.32 17.03
CA ALA A 66 6.08 0.52 15.95
C ALA A 66 5.24 -0.72 15.67
N LYS A 67 4.82 -1.47 16.70
CA LYS A 67 3.93 -2.63 16.58
C LYS A 67 2.58 -2.27 15.97
N SER A 68 1.98 -1.17 16.39
CA SER A 68 0.69 -0.71 15.88
C SER A 68 0.76 -0.34 14.40
N VAL A 69 1.77 0.43 14.01
CA VAL A 69 2.00 0.83 12.60
C VAL A 69 2.27 -0.38 11.73
N ALA A 70 3.17 -1.26 12.15
CA ALA A 70 3.51 -2.48 11.42
C ALA A 70 2.30 -3.41 11.24
N SER A 71 1.48 -3.60 12.30
CA SER A 71 0.29 -4.43 12.24
C SER A 71 -0.75 -3.91 11.24
N ARG A 72 -0.96 -2.60 11.16
CA ARG A 72 -1.83 -1.96 10.15
C ARG A 72 -1.27 -2.15 8.75
N LYS A 73 0.05 -1.91 8.56
CA LYS A 73 0.70 -2.12 7.27
C LYS A 73 0.52 -3.55 6.75
N ILE A 74 0.61 -4.57 7.63
CA ILE A 74 0.36 -5.97 7.26
C ILE A 74 -1.11 -6.18 6.85
N ASP A 75 -2.08 -5.52 7.52
CA ASP A 75 -3.48 -5.60 7.14
C ASP A 75 -3.72 -4.98 5.75
N ASP A 76 -3.15 -3.80 5.49
CA ASP A 76 -3.26 -3.09 4.21
C ASP A 76 -2.62 -3.89 3.07
N GLN A 77 -1.45 -4.48 3.31
CA GLN A 77 -0.77 -5.32 2.32
C GLN A 77 -1.54 -6.61 2.03
N ALA A 78 -2.14 -7.23 3.06
CA ALA A 78 -2.99 -8.41 2.87
C ALA A 78 -4.23 -8.08 2.03
N GLU A 79 -4.82 -6.89 2.22
CA GLU A 79 -5.95 -6.44 1.40
C GLU A 79 -5.51 -6.16 -0.04
N ALA A 80 -4.39 -5.47 -0.23
CA ALA A 80 -3.81 -5.25 -1.55
C ALA A 80 -3.54 -6.59 -2.28
N ALA A 81 -3.00 -7.59 -1.57
CA ALA A 81 -2.78 -8.91 -2.13
C ALA A 81 -4.09 -9.61 -2.54
N ARG A 82 -5.19 -9.46 -1.77
CA ARG A 82 -6.51 -10.01 -2.14
C ARG A 82 -7.05 -9.37 -3.40
N LEU A 83 -6.91 -8.06 -3.56
CA LEU A 83 -7.41 -7.30 -4.70
C LEU A 83 -6.70 -7.64 -6.02
N LEU A 84 -5.57 -8.35 -6.00
CA LEU A 84 -4.96 -8.92 -7.21
C LEU A 84 -5.77 -10.09 -7.79
N PHE A 85 -6.58 -10.75 -6.98
CA PHE A 85 -7.34 -11.95 -7.35
C PHE A 85 -8.85 -11.73 -7.34
N LEU A 86 -9.33 -10.71 -6.63
CA LEU A 86 -10.74 -10.41 -6.47
C LEU A 86 -11.01 -8.94 -6.80
N THR A 87 -12.10 -8.68 -7.50
CA THR A 87 -12.61 -7.31 -7.64
C THR A 87 -13.10 -6.77 -6.30
N GLY A 88 -12.68 -5.56 -5.95
CA GLY A 88 -13.05 -4.92 -4.69
C GLY A 88 -14.50 -4.42 -4.68
N GLY A 89 -15.08 -4.37 -3.49
CA GLY A 89 -16.42 -3.81 -3.26
C GLY A 89 -17.26 -4.68 -2.32
N SER A 90 -17.96 -4.06 -1.36
CA SER A 90 -18.80 -4.79 -0.40
C SER A 90 -20.00 -5.50 -1.08
N GLY A 91 -20.55 -4.91 -2.13
CA GLY A 91 -21.60 -5.53 -2.93
C GLY A 91 -21.13 -6.77 -3.65
N GLN A 92 -19.93 -6.77 -4.20
CA GLN A 92 -19.36 -7.92 -4.92
C GLN A 92 -19.07 -9.10 -3.99
N ALA A 93 -18.67 -8.88 -2.74
CA ALA A 93 -18.50 -9.97 -1.78
C ALA A 93 -19.82 -10.71 -1.51
N LEU A 94 -20.95 -9.98 -1.43
CA LEU A 94 -22.27 -10.58 -1.31
C LEU A 94 -22.69 -11.34 -2.58
N GLU A 95 -22.43 -10.75 -3.74
CA GLU A 95 -22.67 -11.37 -5.04
C GLU A 95 -21.91 -12.69 -5.18
N TYR A 96 -20.60 -12.70 -4.91
CA TYR A 96 -19.81 -13.94 -4.93
C TYR A 96 -20.35 -15.00 -3.98
N SER A 97 -20.77 -14.61 -2.77
CA SER A 97 -21.32 -15.56 -1.79
C SER A 97 -22.66 -16.13 -2.25
N ALA A 98 -23.53 -15.32 -2.84
CA ALA A 98 -24.82 -15.74 -3.38
C ALA A 98 -24.65 -16.66 -4.60
N THR A 99 -23.77 -16.29 -5.54
CA THR A 99 -23.45 -17.08 -6.72
C THR A 99 -22.85 -18.45 -6.33
N GLN A 100 -21.97 -18.48 -5.32
CA GLN A 100 -21.43 -19.73 -4.80
C GLN A 100 -22.50 -20.61 -4.17
N ALA A 101 -23.42 -20.02 -3.41
CA ALA A 101 -24.52 -20.78 -2.80
C ALA A 101 -25.45 -21.40 -3.87
N ASP A 102 -25.79 -20.63 -4.91
CA ASP A 102 -26.55 -21.12 -6.05
C ASP A 102 -25.81 -22.27 -6.77
N ALA A 103 -24.51 -22.11 -7.02
CA ALA A 103 -23.69 -23.13 -7.67
C ALA A 103 -23.65 -24.45 -6.89
N GLN A 104 -23.45 -24.38 -5.58
CA GLN A 104 -23.44 -25.56 -4.72
C GLN A 104 -24.80 -26.27 -4.72
N LYS A 105 -25.90 -25.51 -4.65
CA LYS A 105 -27.26 -26.07 -4.73
C LYS A 105 -27.53 -26.72 -6.08
N ALA A 106 -27.20 -26.04 -7.18
CA ALA A 106 -27.42 -26.56 -8.54
C ALA A 106 -26.69 -27.89 -8.78
N LEU A 107 -25.44 -27.98 -8.30
CA LEU A 107 -24.65 -29.23 -8.44
C LEU A 107 -25.13 -30.35 -7.51
N ALA A 108 -25.79 -30.05 -6.40
CA ALA A 108 -26.30 -31.04 -5.47
C ALA A 108 -27.60 -31.71 -5.91
N VAL A 109 -28.41 -31.08 -6.79
CA VAL A 109 -29.74 -31.58 -7.20
C VAL A 109 -29.65 -32.79 -8.10
N GLY A 110 -28.58 -32.97 -8.85
CA GLY A 110 -28.45 -34.09 -9.83
C GLY A 110 -29.46 -33.97 -10.96
N GLY A 111 -29.01 -33.72 -12.19
CA GLY A 111 -29.86 -33.52 -13.36
C GLY A 111 -29.64 -32.15 -14.01
N LEU A 112 -30.67 -31.66 -14.73
CA LEU A 112 -30.62 -30.34 -15.39
C LEU A 112 -31.37 -29.31 -14.52
N PRO A 113 -30.66 -28.49 -13.76
CA PRO A 113 -31.29 -27.45 -12.93
C PRO A 113 -31.96 -26.39 -13.82
N ALA A 114 -33.18 -25.98 -13.43
CA ALA A 114 -33.88 -24.92 -14.13
C ALA A 114 -33.27 -23.55 -13.78
N ALA A 115 -33.00 -22.72 -14.78
CA ALA A 115 -32.37 -21.40 -14.57
C ALA A 115 -33.17 -20.50 -13.60
N ALA A 116 -34.50 -20.62 -13.57
CA ALA A 116 -35.36 -19.86 -12.70
C ALA A 116 -35.12 -20.09 -11.21
N ASP A 117 -34.57 -21.25 -10.81
CA ASP A 117 -34.31 -21.61 -9.43
C ASP A 117 -32.94 -21.08 -8.92
N TYR A 118 -32.11 -20.54 -9.83
CA TYR A 118 -30.73 -20.11 -9.57
C TYR A 118 -30.45 -18.76 -10.23
N PRO A 119 -31.00 -17.66 -9.70
CA PRO A 119 -31.00 -16.36 -10.36
C PRO A 119 -29.58 -15.82 -10.63
N TRP A 120 -28.64 -16.09 -9.76
CA TRP A 120 -27.23 -15.65 -9.93
C TRP A 120 -26.53 -16.42 -11.06
N LEU A 121 -26.74 -17.72 -11.16
CA LEU A 121 -26.21 -18.52 -12.27
C LEU A 121 -26.90 -18.20 -13.60
N ALA A 122 -28.20 -17.90 -13.56
CA ALA A 122 -28.95 -17.49 -14.74
C ALA A 122 -28.47 -16.16 -15.31
N ALA A 123 -28.12 -15.20 -14.43
CA ALA A 123 -27.53 -13.93 -14.84
C ALA A 123 -26.17 -14.14 -15.54
N GLU A 124 -25.30 -14.98 -14.97
CA GLU A 124 -24.01 -15.33 -15.57
C GLU A 124 -24.18 -16.07 -16.90
N GLN A 125 -25.09 -17.04 -16.95
CA GLN A 125 -25.44 -17.76 -18.20
C GLN A 125 -25.88 -16.78 -19.29
N ALA A 126 -26.74 -15.82 -18.96
CA ALA A 126 -27.24 -14.83 -19.90
C ALA A 126 -26.12 -13.91 -20.40
N ALA A 127 -25.20 -13.51 -19.51
CA ALA A 127 -24.03 -12.71 -19.89
C ALA A 127 -23.10 -13.45 -20.84
N LEU A 128 -22.83 -14.74 -20.60
CA LEU A 128 -22.05 -15.59 -21.49
C LEU A 128 -22.73 -15.79 -22.85
N ALA A 129 -24.04 -15.99 -22.85
CA ALA A 129 -24.83 -16.13 -24.09
C ALA A 129 -24.78 -14.86 -24.95
N ALA A 130 -24.77 -13.68 -24.34
CA ALA A 130 -24.68 -12.39 -25.04
C ALA A 130 -23.37 -12.22 -25.83
N VAL A 131 -22.30 -12.92 -25.41
CA VAL A 131 -21.01 -12.96 -26.13
C VAL A 131 -20.81 -14.22 -26.95
N GLY A 132 -21.91 -14.98 -27.23
CA GLY A 132 -21.91 -16.16 -28.10
C GLY A 132 -21.49 -17.46 -27.42
N GLN A 133 -21.32 -17.49 -26.11
CA GLN A 133 -20.98 -18.70 -25.36
C GLN A 133 -22.26 -19.38 -24.85
N GLN A 134 -22.60 -20.51 -25.45
CA GLN A 134 -23.75 -21.31 -25.03
C GLN A 134 -23.35 -22.31 -23.95
N VAL A 135 -23.75 -22.06 -22.73
CA VAL A 135 -23.44 -22.90 -21.57
C VAL A 135 -24.70 -23.27 -20.80
N THR A 136 -24.69 -24.42 -20.13
CA THR A 136 -25.77 -24.86 -19.24
C THR A 136 -25.54 -24.29 -17.82
N ILE A 137 -26.59 -24.25 -16.99
CA ILE A 137 -26.50 -23.87 -15.57
C ILE A 137 -25.47 -24.75 -14.83
N ASN A 138 -25.40 -26.03 -15.12
CA ASN A 138 -24.40 -26.94 -14.53
C ASN A 138 -22.95 -26.53 -14.90
N GLN A 139 -22.71 -26.15 -16.15
CA GLN A 139 -21.38 -25.72 -16.58
C GLN A 139 -20.98 -24.38 -15.90
N VAL A 140 -21.92 -23.44 -15.78
CA VAL A 140 -21.70 -22.20 -15.03
C VAL A 140 -21.41 -22.53 -13.56
N ALA A 141 -22.21 -23.39 -12.93
CA ALA A 141 -22.01 -23.81 -11.54
C ALA A 141 -20.64 -24.47 -11.31
N GLN A 142 -20.21 -25.35 -12.23
CA GLN A 142 -18.89 -25.98 -12.16
C GLN A 142 -17.75 -24.96 -12.26
N SER A 143 -17.87 -24.00 -13.18
CA SER A 143 -16.89 -22.90 -13.33
C SER A 143 -16.80 -22.04 -12.07
N VAL A 144 -17.94 -21.66 -11.50
CA VAL A 144 -18.00 -20.89 -10.23
C VAL A 144 -17.31 -21.65 -9.10
N VAL A 145 -17.63 -22.94 -8.91
CA VAL A 145 -17.02 -23.74 -7.85
C VAL A 145 -15.51 -23.90 -8.06
N ALA A 146 -15.04 -24.14 -9.29
CA ALA A 146 -13.62 -24.23 -9.59
C ALA A 146 -12.87 -22.93 -9.27
N THR A 147 -13.43 -21.80 -9.68
CA THR A 147 -12.88 -20.46 -9.36
C THR A 147 -12.80 -20.23 -7.85
N MET A 148 -13.85 -20.58 -7.11
CA MET A 148 -13.89 -20.43 -5.66
C MET A 148 -12.90 -21.36 -4.95
N GLN A 149 -12.66 -22.55 -5.45
CA GLN A 149 -11.63 -23.46 -4.91
C GLN A 149 -10.23 -22.88 -5.09
N GLY A 150 -9.92 -22.34 -6.28
CA GLY A 150 -8.66 -21.65 -6.55
C GLY A 150 -8.46 -20.47 -5.60
N TRP A 151 -9.48 -19.61 -5.45
CA TRP A 151 -9.45 -18.53 -4.49
C TRP A 151 -9.29 -19.02 -3.05
N GLY A 152 -9.93 -20.09 -2.66
CA GLY A 152 -9.84 -20.67 -1.32
C GLY A 152 -8.39 -20.98 -0.91
N GLN A 153 -7.58 -21.49 -1.82
CA GLN A 153 -6.15 -21.77 -1.59
C GLN A 153 -5.35 -20.49 -1.39
N VAL A 154 -5.49 -19.53 -2.30
CA VAL A 154 -4.78 -18.23 -2.24
C VAL A 154 -5.21 -17.44 -1.01
N GLY A 155 -6.50 -17.35 -0.75
CA GLY A 155 -7.04 -16.63 0.40
C GLY A 155 -6.59 -17.23 1.74
N ALA A 156 -6.49 -18.56 1.83
CA ALA A 156 -5.96 -19.26 3.00
C ALA A 156 -4.48 -18.92 3.22
N GLU A 157 -3.69 -18.86 2.15
CA GLU A 157 -2.27 -18.52 2.23
C GLU A 157 -2.07 -17.05 2.64
N ILE A 158 -2.81 -16.11 2.07
CA ILE A 158 -2.81 -14.70 2.50
C ILE A 158 -3.17 -14.60 3.99
N LYS A 159 -4.21 -15.31 4.43
CA LYS A 159 -4.59 -15.36 5.86
C LYS A 159 -3.48 -15.90 6.73
N ARG A 160 -2.80 -16.97 6.31
CA ARG A 160 -1.67 -17.58 7.04
C ARG A 160 -0.53 -16.58 7.20
N ILE A 161 -0.06 -15.97 6.10
CA ILE A 161 1.05 -14.99 6.09
C ILE A 161 0.69 -13.82 7.01
N ARG A 162 -0.49 -13.20 6.80
CA ARG A 162 -0.98 -12.09 7.62
C ARG A 162 -0.98 -12.44 9.11
N ARG A 163 -1.53 -13.60 9.48
CA ARG A 163 -1.63 -14.04 10.88
C ARG A 163 -0.27 -14.27 11.49
N THR A 164 0.64 -14.94 10.78
CA THR A 164 2.01 -15.21 11.23
C THR A 164 2.76 -13.89 11.49
N ALA A 165 2.75 -12.97 10.53
CA ALA A 165 3.42 -11.68 10.69
C ALA A 165 2.88 -10.90 11.90
N LYS A 166 1.55 -10.85 12.09
CA LYS A 166 0.95 -10.15 13.23
C LYS A 166 1.32 -10.79 14.58
N LEU A 167 1.45 -12.11 14.65
CA LEU A 167 1.91 -12.79 15.85
C LEU A 167 3.38 -12.49 16.15
N GLN A 168 4.24 -12.50 15.14
CA GLN A 168 5.65 -12.14 15.28
C GLN A 168 5.84 -10.67 15.69
N ILE A 169 5.09 -9.73 15.08
CA ILE A 169 5.07 -8.32 15.48
C ILE A 169 4.63 -8.17 16.95
N ALA A 170 3.59 -8.88 17.37
CA ALA A 170 3.12 -8.83 18.75
C ALA A 170 4.16 -9.34 19.75
N ALA A 171 4.88 -10.40 19.40
CA ALA A 171 5.93 -11.01 20.21
C ALA A 171 7.27 -10.26 20.17
N ALA A 172 7.47 -9.33 19.22
CA ALA A 172 8.74 -8.61 19.06
C ALA A 172 9.17 -7.88 20.34
N ALA A 173 10.45 -7.98 20.70
CA ALA A 173 11.02 -7.34 21.87
C ALA A 173 11.65 -5.98 21.58
N SER A 174 11.94 -5.70 20.30
CA SER A 174 12.56 -4.46 19.84
C SER A 174 11.91 -3.92 18.56
N VAL A 175 12.16 -2.65 18.23
CA VAL A 175 11.74 -2.04 16.95
C VAL A 175 12.38 -2.76 15.77
N ALA A 176 13.62 -3.22 15.90
CA ALA A 176 14.31 -4.00 14.87
C ALA A 176 13.59 -5.33 14.58
N ASP A 177 13.13 -6.02 15.62
CA ASP A 177 12.34 -7.26 15.49
C ASP A 177 10.99 -7.00 14.79
N VAL A 178 10.34 -5.87 15.11
CA VAL A 178 9.10 -5.43 14.44
C VAL A 178 9.32 -5.23 12.95
N ILE A 179 10.42 -4.55 12.58
CA ILE A 179 10.78 -4.33 11.18
C ILE A 179 11.01 -5.66 10.48
N ALA A 180 11.80 -6.56 11.06
CA ALA A 180 12.07 -7.88 10.51
C ALA A 180 10.77 -8.69 10.31
N ALA A 181 9.88 -8.70 11.29
CA ALA A 181 8.60 -9.39 11.23
C ALA A 181 7.61 -8.80 10.21
N SER A 182 7.86 -7.57 9.76
CA SER A 182 7.03 -6.87 8.76
C SER A 182 7.43 -7.14 7.31
N VAL A 183 8.54 -7.83 7.10
CA VAL A 183 9.00 -8.21 5.75
C VAL A 183 8.34 -9.53 5.37
N VAL A 184 7.32 -9.45 4.52
CA VAL A 184 6.54 -10.62 4.06
C VAL A 184 6.47 -10.66 2.55
N VAL A 185 6.37 -11.87 1.99
CA VAL A 185 6.13 -12.09 0.56
C VAL A 185 4.67 -12.56 0.40
N TRP A 186 3.93 -11.84 -0.42
CA TRP A 186 2.52 -12.13 -0.71
C TRP A 186 2.39 -12.95 -1.98
N PRO A 187 1.35 -13.81 -2.10
CA PRO A 187 1.03 -14.49 -3.35
C PRO A 187 0.76 -13.50 -4.49
N HIS A 188 1.17 -13.88 -5.68
CA HIS A 188 0.89 -13.15 -6.93
C HIS A 188 0.15 -14.08 -7.90
N PRO A 189 -0.66 -13.54 -8.85
CA PRO A 189 -1.30 -14.29 -9.94
C PRO A 189 -0.29 -14.99 -10.83
#